data_5b3eea2e39f7f50b539848e3f723adee
#
_entry.id   5b3eea2e39f7f50b539848e3f723adee
#
_cell.length_a   1.000
_cell.length_b   1.000
_cell.length_c   1.000
_cell.angle_alpha   90.00
_cell.angle_beta   90.00
_cell.angle_gamma   90.00
#
_symmetry.space_group_name_H-M   'P 1'
#
loop_
_entity.id
_entity.type
_entity.pdbx_description
1 polymer ?
#
loop_
_entity_poly.entity_id
_entity_poly.type
_entity_poly.pdbx_seq_one_letter_code
_entity_poly.pdbx_strand_id
1 'polypeptide(L)'
;CSLSDGILHGSSAYNSGMKTFLRRHRVLLGFLAIVLSIALTAGVCLYALVQTAAGSSRLTIVIDAGHGGIDGGVVGRTTGTKESDINLALSRALQAEFEEAGFLVVQTRPTEAGLYGAATAGYKKRDMKRRAEIIAESAPAAVISVHQNFFSLSSRRGAQVFFREDSSSSRTLACAIQTALNSMPECVRTSEALKGDYYVLNCSDYASVIVECGFLSNAEDEALLVTEGYRQRLAETICAGTLAFLAAASSS
;
A
#
# COMPACT_ATOMS: atom_id res chain seq x y z
N CYS A 1 -81.79 -25.56 -51.61
CA CYS A 1 -80.53 -25.99 -52.13
C CYS A 1 -79.42 -25.37 -51.38
N SER A 2 -78.62 -26.16 -50.75
CA SER A 2 -77.69 -25.83 -49.69
C SER A 2 -76.37 -25.23 -50.20
N LEU A 3 -75.98 -24.11 -49.64
CA LEU A 3 -74.67 -23.48 -49.71
C LEU A 3 -74.37 -22.89 -48.29
N SER A 4 -74.03 -23.71 -47.31
CA SER A 4 -73.72 -23.23 -46.04
C SER A 4 -72.71 -24.07 -45.23
N ASP A 5 -72.10 -25.13 -45.75
CA ASP A 5 -71.25 -26.02 -44.96
C ASP A 5 -69.70 -25.87 -45.20
N GLY A 6 -69.28 -24.89 -46.04
CA GLY A 6 -67.87 -24.78 -46.42
C GLY A 6 -66.98 -23.81 -45.53
N ILE A 7 -67.55 -22.96 -44.68
CA ILE A 7 -66.83 -21.88 -44.04
C ILE A 7 -66.35 -22.19 -42.63
N LEU A 8 -66.86 -23.21 -41.95
CA LEU A 8 -66.53 -23.48 -40.51
C LEU A 8 -65.34 -24.39 -40.30
N HIS A 9 -64.78 -25.08 -41.30
CA HIS A 9 -63.59 -25.94 -41.09
C HIS A 9 -62.24 -25.26 -41.23
N GLY A 10 -62.18 -24.09 -41.93
CA GLY A 10 -60.91 -23.35 -42.09
C GLY A 10 -60.41 -22.63 -40.83
N SER A 11 -61.29 -22.18 -39.94
CA SER A 11 -60.93 -21.37 -38.76
C SER A 11 -60.31 -22.20 -37.60
N SER A 12 -60.74 -23.50 -37.50
CA SER A 12 -60.20 -24.37 -36.43
C SER A 12 -58.77 -24.84 -36.71
N ALA A 13 -58.43 -25.14 -37.97
CA ALA A 13 -57.05 -25.55 -38.34
C ALA A 13 -56.06 -24.39 -38.27
N TYR A 14 -56.46 -23.17 -38.64
CA TYR A 14 -55.63 -21.96 -38.53
C TYR A 14 -55.33 -21.63 -37.08
N ASN A 15 -56.30 -21.66 -36.16
CA ASN A 15 -56.13 -21.44 -34.71
C ASN A 15 -55.25 -22.50 -34.05
N SER A 16 -55.31 -23.78 -34.47
CA SER A 16 -54.44 -24.84 -33.97
C SER A 16 -52.97 -24.63 -34.36
N GLY A 17 -52.72 -24.28 -35.65
CA GLY A 17 -51.38 -23.99 -36.14
C GLY A 17 -50.70 -22.76 -35.44
N MET A 18 -51.51 -21.72 -35.26
CA MET A 18 -51.05 -20.50 -34.55
C MET A 18 -50.68 -20.79 -33.08
N LYS A 19 -51.50 -21.56 -32.38
CA LYS A 19 -51.21 -21.95 -30.97
C LYS A 19 -49.98 -22.84 -30.89
N THR A 20 -49.76 -23.73 -31.81
CA THR A 20 -48.57 -24.60 -31.87
C THR A 20 -47.33 -23.80 -32.19
N PHE A 21 -47.38 -22.85 -33.11
CA PHE A 21 -46.30 -21.94 -33.46
C PHE A 21 -45.89 -21.06 -32.23
N LEU A 22 -46.86 -20.43 -31.58
CA LEU A 22 -46.63 -19.62 -30.38
C LEU A 22 -46.06 -20.45 -29.20
N ARG A 23 -46.55 -21.69 -29.02
CA ARG A 23 -46.03 -22.61 -27.99
C ARG A 23 -44.59 -23.01 -28.25
N ARG A 24 -44.23 -23.29 -29.52
CA ARG A 24 -42.88 -23.66 -29.93
C ARG A 24 -41.92 -22.51 -29.75
N HIS A 25 -42.29 -21.27 -30.07
CA HIS A 25 -41.44 -20.10 -29.81
C HIS A 25 -41.28 -19.78 -28.31
N ARG A 26 -42.32 -19.95 -27.50
CA ARG A 26 -42.22 -19.79 -26.04
C ARG A 26 -41.29 -20.83 -25.44
N VAL A 27 -41.32 -22.07 -25.91
CA VAL A 27 -40.37 -23.12 -25.43
C VAL A 27 -38.96 -22.79 -25.87
N LEU A 28 -38.75 -22.35 -27.13
CA LEU A 28 -37.43 -21.95 -27.63
C LEU A 28 -36.87 -20.75 -26.86
N LEU A 29 -37.68 -19.72 -26.63
CA LEU A 29 -37.27 -18.54 -25.82
C LEU A 29 -36.99 -18.91 -24.37
N GLY A 30 -37.77 -19.82 -23.77
CA GLY A 30 -37.52 -20.36 -22.44
C GLY A 30 -36.19 -21.12 -22.36
N PHE A 31 -35.92 -21.98 -23.35
CA PHE A 31 -34.66 -22.71 -23.46
C PHE A 31 -33.46 -21.75 -23.62
N LEU A 32 -33.60 -20.74 -24.49
CA LEU A 32 -32.56 -19.72 -24.69
C LEU A 32 -32.28 -18.92 -23.41
N ALA A 33 -33.33 -18.56 -22.67
CA ALA A 33 -33.18 -17.85 -21.38
C ALA A 33 -32.46 -18.71 -20.33
N ILE A 34 -32.74 -20.01 -20.27
CA ILE A 34 -32.04 -20.95 -19.35
C ILE A 34 -30.58 -21.08 -19.75
N VAL A 35 -30.27 -21.25 -21.04
CA VAL A 35 -28.86 -21.33 -21.51
C VAL A 35 -28.10 -20.04 -21.19
N LEU A 36 -28.74 -18.89 -21.41
CA LEU A 36 -28.13 -17.59 -21.10
C LEU A 36 -27.88 -17.41 -19.60
N SER A 37 -28.82 -17.83 -18.75
CA SER A 37 -28.65 -17.77 -17.29
C SER A 37 -27.54 -18.70 -16.80
N ILE A 38 -27.40 -19.90 -17.34
CA ILE A 38 -26.31 -20.83 -17.03
C ILE A 38 -24.98 -20.26 -17.50
N ALA A 39 -24.90 -19.67 -18.69
CA ALA A 39 -23.69 -19.03 -19.18
C ALA A 39 -23.26 -17.83 -18.29
N LEU A 40 -24.24 -17.02 -17.85
CA LEU A 40 -23.99 -15.89 -16.98
C LEU A 40 -23.50 -16.33 -15.58
N THR A 41 -24.15 -17.34 -14.98
CA THR A 41 -23.72 -17.89 -13.68
C THR A 41 -22.37 -18.56 -13.77
N ALA A 42 -22.09 -19.32 -14.82
CA ALA A 42 -20.77 -19.91 -15.07
C ALA A 42 -19.69 -18.83 -15.26
N GLY A 43 -20.00 -17.75 -15.96
CA GLY A 43 -19.11 -16.59 -16.12
C GLY A 43 -18.80 -15.89 -14.79
N VAL A 44 -19.81 -15.67 -13.95
CA VAL A 44 -19.64 -15.09 -12.61
C VAL A 44 -18.84 -16.03 -11.70
N CYS A 45 -19.12 -17.32 -11.71
CA CYS A 45 -18.36 -18.31 -10.94
C CYS A 45 -16.90 -18.41 -11.41
N LEU A 46 -16.65 -18.40 -12.72
CA LEU A 46 -15.30 -18.41 -13.28
C LEU A 46 -14.53 -17.13 -12.92
N TYR A 47 -15.19 -15.97 -13.01
CA TYR A 47 -14.63 -14.70 -12.58
C TYR A 47 -14.27 -14.71 -11.08
N ALA A 48 -15.16 -15.21 -10.22
CA ALA A 48 -14.90 -15.37 -8.79
C ALA A 48 -13.77 -16.37 -8.51
N LEU A 49 -13.71 -17.49 -9.25
CA LEU A 49 -12.62 -18.47 -9.17
C LEU A 49 -11.28 -17.90 -9.64
N VAL A 50 -11.27 -17.10 -10.70
CA VAL A 50 -10.06 -16.40 -11.16
C VAL A 50 -9.61 -15.36 -10.13
N GLN A 51 -10.53 -14.64 -9.51
CA GLN A 51 -10.22 -13.70 -8.41
C GLN A 51 -9.71 -14.41 -7.15
N THR A 52 -10.23 -15.60 -6.81
CA THR A 52 -9.75 -16.40 -5.68
C THR A 52 -8.45 -17.16 -5.99
N ALA A 53 -8.24 -17.60 -7.23
CA ALA A 53 -6.99 -18.22 -7.67
C ALA A 53 -5.88 -17.18 -7.94
N ALA A 54 -6.25 -15.95 -8.30
CA ALA A 54 -5.40 -14.77 -8.24
C ALA A 54 -5.21 -14.26 -6.79
N GLY A 55 -5.46 -15.10 -5.78
CA GLY A 55 -4.95 -14.96 -4.43
C GLY A 55 -3.42 -14.99 -4.44
N SER A 56 -2.81 -14.06 -5.19
CA SER A 56 -1.42 -13.68 -4.95
C SER A 56 -1.39 -13.27 -3.49
N SER A 57 -0.63 -13.99 -2.68
CA SER A 57 -0.32 -13.56 -1.32
C SER A 57 0.08 -12.08 -1.43
N ARG A 58 -0.76 -11.19 -0.89
CA ARG A 58 -0.46 -9.75 -0.92
C ARG A 58 0.91 -9.58 -0.32
N LEU A 59 1.79 -8.89 -1.01
CA LEU A 59 3.11 -8.58 -0.48
C LEU A 59 2.94 -7.73 0.79
N THR A 60 3.75 -8.02 1.79
CA THR A 60 3.75 -7.28 3.05
C THR A 60 4.77 -6.17 3.00
N ILE A 61 4.39 -4.97 3.41
CA ILE A 61 5.29 -3.85 3.66
C ILE A 61 5.36 -3.63 5.18
N VAL A 62 6.56 -3.57 5.72
CA VAL A 62 6.75 -3.14 7.11
C VAL A 62 7.06 -1.66 7.14
N ILE A 63 6.29 -0.92 7.93
CA ILE A 63 6.55 0.49 8.23
C ILE A 63 7.02 0.58 9.68
N ASP A 64 8.22 1.13 9.86
CA ASP A 64 8.82 1.32 11.17
C ASP A 64 8.78 2.81 11.54
N ALA A 65 7.88 3.18 12.45
CA ALA A 65 7.86 4.53 13.02
C ALA A 65 8.97 4.67 14.05
N GLY A 66 10.06 5.34 13.71
CA GLY A 66 11.22 5.52 14.59
C GLY A 66 10.88 6.12 15.95
N HIS A 67 11.66 5.76 16.98
CA HIS A 67 11.48 6.22 18.37
C HIS A 67 10.13 5.78 19.00
N GLY A 68 9.68 6.47 20.06
CA GLY A 68 8.38 6.25 20.72
C GLY A 68 8.48 6.18 22.25
N GLY A 69 7.39 6.53 22.92
CA GLY A 69 7.29 6.55 24.37
C GLY A 69 8.26 7.55 24.99
N ILE A 70 9.16 7.07 25.86
CA ILE A 70 10.19 7.93 26.52
C ILE A 70 11.31 8.34 25.57
N ASP A 71 11.49 7.64 24.44
CA ASP A 71 12.41 8.04 23.39
C ASP A 71 11.69 8.93 22.38
N GLY A 72 11.69 10.22 22.61
CA GLY A 72 11.06 11.19 21.70
C GLY A 72 11.82 11.42 20.40
N GLY A 73 13.04 10.87 20.26
CA GLY A 73 13.96 11.25 19.19
C GLY A 73 14.47 12.68 19.35
N VAL A 74 14.76 13.35 18.26
CA VAL A 74 15.11 14.77 18.26
C VAL A 74 13.86 15.64 18.42
N VAL A 75 14.08 16.90 18.80
CA VAL A 75 13.00 17.87 19.07
C VAL A 75 13.18 19.06 18.14
N GLY A 76 12.10 19.44 17.49
CA GLY A 76 12.06 20.61 16.62
C GLY A 76 12.46 21.89 17.37
N ARG A 77 13.31 22.70 16.75
CA ARG A 77 13.86 23.91 17.38
C ARG A 77 12.84 25.01 17.52
N THR A 78 11.85 25.05 16.64
CA THR A 78 10.86 26.14 16.56
C THR A 78 9.56 25.76 17.26
N THR A 79 9.05 24.55 17.00
CA THR A 79 7.74 24.10 17.50
C THR A 79 7.82 23.28 18.78
N GLY A 80 8.99 22.72 19.08
CA GLY A 80 9.14 21.76 20.18
C GLY A 80 8.53 20.39 19.90
N THR A 81 8.11 20.12 18.66
CA THR A 81 7.51 18.84 18.25
C THR A 81 8.57 17.73 18.31
N LYS A 82 8.21 16.59 18.86
CA LYS A 82 9.09 15.42 18.92
C LYS A 82 9.12 14.70 17.59
N GLU A 83 10.27 14.19 17.21
CA GLU A 83 10.45 13.33 16.05
C GLU A 83 9.50 12.12 16.07
N SER A 84 9.36 11.45 17.21
CA SER A 84 8.49 10.29 17.39
C SER A 84 7.03 10.54 17.03
N ASP A 85 6.54 11.78 17.20
CA ASP A 85 5.15 12.16 16.92
C ASP A 85 4.96 12.34 15.41
N ILE A 86 5.93 12.98 14.75
CA ILE A 86 5.93 13.14 13.28
C ILE A 86 6.09 11.78 12.61
N ASN A 87 7.01 10.94 13.08
CA ASN A 87 7.23 9.59 12.56
C ASN A 87 5.95 8.75 12.60
N LEU A 88 5.23 8.78 13.72
CA LEU A 88 3.98 8.05 13.87
C LEU A 88 2.88 8.59 12.94
N ALA A 89 2.75 9.91 12.84
CA ALA A 89 1.75 10.53 11.97
C ALA A 89 2.02 10.21 10.48
N LEU A 90 3.28 10.31 10.04
CA LEU A 90 3.67 9.98 8.67
C LEU A 90 3.53 8.48 8.39
N SER A 91 3.88 7.61 9.34
CA SER A 91 3.72 6.16 9.19
C SER A 91 2.26 5.74 9.01
N ARG A 92 1.31 6.43 9.63
CA ARG A 92 -0.13 6.21 9.42
C ARG A 92 -0.59 6.64 8.03
N ALA A 93 -0.11 7.79 7.55
CA ALA A 93 -0.38 8.23 6.19
C ALA A 93 0.20 7.24 5.17
N LEU A 94 1.44 6.80 5.37
CA LEU A 94 2.11 5.83 4.51
C LEU A 94 1.41 4.45 4.53
N GLN A 95 0.85 4.02 5.67
CA GLN A 95 0.03 2.82 5.74
C GLN A 95 -1.18 2.93 4.83
N ALA A 96 -1.91 4.05 4.86
CA ALA A 96 -3.09 4.24 4.02
C ALA A 96 -2.74 4.13 2.52
N GLU A 97 -1.62 4.73 2.09
CA GLU A 97 -1.16 4.66 0.70
C GLU A 97 -0.84 3.22 0.26
N PHE A 98 -0.15 2.44 1.08
CA PHE A 98 0.16 1.05 0.73
C PHE A 98 -1.07 0.15 0.78
N GLU A 99 -1.99 0.35 1.72
CA GLU A 99 -3.24 -0.41 1.79
C GLU A 99 -4.12 -0.12 0.57
N GLU A 100 -4.21 1.16 0.13
CA GLU A 100 -4.90 1.54 -1.12
C GLU A 100 -4.24 0.91 -2.35
N ALA A 101 -2.92 0.82 -2.38
CA ALA A 101 -2.17 0.12 -3.42
C ALA A 101 -2.29 -1.42 -3.35
N GLY A 102 -3.01 -1.97 -2.37
CA GLY A 102 -3.33 -3.41 -2.27
C GLY A 102 -2.34 -4.25 -1.48
N PHE A 103 -1.40 -3.65 -0.74
CA PHE A 103 -0.44 -4.35 0.10
C PHE A 103 -1.02 -4.68 1.48
N LEU A 104 -0.44 -5.69 2.14
CA LEU A 104 -0.57 -5.86 3.58
C LEU A 104 0.45 -4.95 4.27
N VAL A 105 0.02 -4.22 5.28
CA VAL A 105 0.91 -3.34 6.04
C VAL A 105 1.04 -3.81 7.48
N VAL A 106 2.27 -3.90 7.96
CA VAL A 106 2.59 -4.14 9.35
C VAL A 106 3.36 -2.94 9.89
N GLN A 107 2.81 -2.27 10.87
CA GLN A 107 3.54 -1.23 11.61
C GLN A 107 4.28 -1.85 12.79
N THR A 108 5.56 -1.52 12.97
CA THR A 108 6.30 -1.94 14.17
C THR A 108 5.73 -1.26 15.40
N ARG A 109 5.37 0.03 15.30
CA ARG A 109 4.84 0.86 16.37
C ARG A 109 3.58 1.64 15.90
N PRO A 110 2.37 1.13 16.15
CA PRO A 110 1.12 1.79 15.74
C PRO A 110 0.60 2.86 16.72
N THR A 111 1.25 3.02 17.88
CA THR A 111 0.84 3.94 18.95
C THR A 111 1.97 4.86 19.38
N GLU A 112 1.70 5.81 20.27
CA GLU A 112 2.71 6.70 20.85
C GLU A 112 3.70 5.95 21.77
N ALA A 113 3.33 4.80 22.32
CA ALA A 113 4.18 4.00 23.18
C ALA A 113 5.40 3.45 22.42
N GLY A 114 6.53 3.28 23.09
CA GLY A 114 7.65 2.49 22.60
C GLY A 114 7.40 0.98 22.78
N LEU A 115 8.24 0.16 22.17
CA LEU A 115 8.12 -1.31 22.17
C LEU A 115 8.93 -1.99 23.30
N TYR A 116 9.49 -1.22 24.18
CA TYR A 116 10.43 -1.69 25.21
C TYR A 116 9.78 -2.27 26.48
N GLY A 117 8.43 -2.23 26.59
CA GLY A 117 7.70 -2.59 27.81
C GLY A 117 7.98 -1.58 28.95
N ALA A 118 8.55 -2.02 30.07
CA ALA A 118 8.88 -1.12 31.17
C ALA A 118 10.03 -0.16 30.80
N ALA A 119 9.91 1.11 31.23
CA ALA A 119 10.88 2.17 31.00
C ALA A 119 12.08 2.07 31.95
N THR A 120 12.78 0.93 31.95
CA THR A 120 13.95 0.62 32.77
C THR A 120 15.25 0.62 31.96
N ALA A 121 16.38 0.47 32.62
CA ALA A 121 17.69 0.40 31.95
C ALA A 121 17.68 -0.60 30.80
N GLY A 122 18.31 -0.26 29.67
CA GLY A 122 18.35 -1.06 28.45
C GLY A 122 17.07 -1.03 27.60
N TYR A 123 16.13 -0.10 27.86
CA TYR A 123 14.89 0.03 27.11
C TYR A 123 15.12 0.16 25.60
N LYS A 124 16.11 0.94 25.14
CA LYS A 124 16.43 1.08 23.71
C LYS A 124 16.78 -0.26 23.06
N LYS A 125 17.57 -1.09 23.74
CA LYS A 125 17.93 -2.42 23.24
C LYS A 125 16.71 -3.32 23.11
N ARG A 126 15.78 -3.27 24.07
CA ARG A 126 14.52 -4.05 24.01
C ARG A 126 13.63 -3.55 22.90
N ASP A 127 13.51 -2.23 22.73
CA ASP A 127 12.75 -1.61 21.66
C ASP A 127 13.26 -2.09 20.28
N MET A 128 14.54 -1.93 20.03
CA MET A 128 15.15 -2.34 18.76
C MET A 128 15.02 -3.86 18.52
N LYS A 129 15.17 -4.69 19.57
CA LYS A 129 14.97 -6.13 19.46
C LYS A 129 13.53 -6.45 19.04
N ARG A 130 12.53 -5.78 19.63
CA ARG A 130 11.12 -6.03 19.27
C ARG A 130 10.80 -5.58 17.84
N ARG A 131 11.40 -4.48 17.36
CA ARG A 131 11.30 -4.08 15.95
C ARG A 131 11.85 -5.16 15.02
N ALA A 132 13.03 -5.68 15.32
CA ALA A 132 13.64 -6.76 14.54
C ALA A 132 12.78 -8.05 14.52
N GLU A 133 12.17 -8.42 15.65
CA GLU A 133 11.25 -9.56 15.74
C GLU A 133 10.03 -9.36 14.84
N ILE A 134 9.38 -8.19 14.89
CA ILE A 134 8.22 -7.85 14.05
C ILE A 134 8.59 -7.91 12.56
N ILE A 135 9.75 -7.34 12.18
CA ILE A 135 10.24 -7.39 10.80
C ILE A 135 10.44 -8.83 10.35
N ALA A 136 11.10 -9.66 11.16
CA ALA A 136 11.36 -11.07 10.82
C ALA A 136 10.07 -11.90 10.72
N GLU A 137 9.14 -11.72 11.67
CA GLU A 137 7.83 -12.39 11.69
C GLU A 137 6.96 -12.03 10.48
N SER A 138 7.13 -10.82 9.94
CA SER A 138 6.30 -10.29 8.83
C SER A 138 6.76 -10.75 7.46
N ALA A 139 8.00 -11.23 7.28
CA ALA A 139 8.59 -11.60 6.01
C ALA A 139 8.30 -10.60 4.86
N PRO A 140 8.65 -9.31 5.01
CA PRO A 140 8.19 -8.25 4.14
C PRO A 140 8.93 -8.21 2.80
N ALA A 141 8.27 -7.68 1.76
CA ALA A 141 8.91 -7.30 0.49
C ALA A 141 9.82 -6.06 0.64
N ALA A 142 9.47 -5.17 1.57
CA ALA A 142 10.29 -4.00 1.91
C ALA A 142 10.02 -3.53 3.35
N VAL A 143 11.05 -2.95 3.97
CA VAL A 143 11.00 -2.30 5.28
C VAL A 143 11.32 -0.82 5.11
N ILE A 144 10.43 0.05 5.57
CA ILE A 144 10.58 1.50 5.49
C ILE A 144 10.55 2.07 6.90
N SER A 145 11.71 2.46 7.41
CA SER A 145 11.85 3.13 8.70
C SER A 145 11.78 4.64 8.51
N VAL A 146 10.84 5.28 9.18
CA VAL A 146 10.56 6.71 9.06
C VAL A 146 11.18 7.46 10.22
N HIS A 147 11.99 8.47 9.90
CA HIS A 147 12.73 9.30 10.83
C HIS A 147 12.75 10.77 10.43
N GLN A 148 13.22 11.62 11.32
CA GLN A 148 13.51 13.02 11.08
C GLN A 148 14.94 13.33 11.48
N ASN A 149 15.66 13.99 10.60
CA ASN A 149 17.06 14.29 10.80
C ASN A 149 17.27 15.51 11.74
N PHE A 150 18.47 15.60 12.27
CA PHE A 150 18.92 16.76 13.03
C PHE A 150 20.41 17.01 12.82
N PHE A 151 20.76 18.23 12.48
CA PHE A 151 22.14 18.61 12.28
C PHE A 151 22.47 19.92 12.99
N SER A 152 23.74 20.10 13.42
CA SER A 152 24.17 21.30 14.13
C SER A 152 23.99 22.58 13.28
N LEU A 153 24.27 22.48 11.97
CA LEU A 153 24.05 23.58 11.01
C LEU A 153 22.58 23.58 10.58
N SER A 154 21.83 24.58 10.97
CA SER A 154 20.41 24.74 10.65
C SER A 154 20.14 24.99 9.15
N SER A 155 21.17 25.22 8.34
CA SER A 155 21.04 25.33 6.88
C SER A 155 20.88 23.98 6.16
N ARG A 156 21.14 22.86 6.84
CA ARG A 156 20.87 21.52 6.29
C ARG A 156 19.37 21.28 6.24
N ARG A 157 18.88 20.84 5.04
CA ARG A 157 17.47 20.59 4.81
C ARG A 157 17.25 19.56 3.70
N GLY A 158 16.01 19.06 3.62
CA GLY A 158 15.54 18.13 2.60
C GLY A 158 15.64 16.66 3.03
N ALA A 159 14.93 15.79 2.30
CA ALA A 159 14.85 14.38 2.62
C ALA A 159 16.11 13.61 2.19
N GLN A 160 16.48 12.58 2.99
CA GLN A 160 17.66 11.76 2.77
C GLN A 160 17.36 10.30 3.07
N VAL A 161 17.63 9.39 2.12
CA VAL A 161 17.41 7.95 2.31
C VAL A 161 18.72 7.25 2.60
N PHE A 162 18.70 6.34 3.60
CA PHE A 162 19.84 5.52 3.98
C PHE A 162 19.56 4.04 3.76
N PHE A 163 20.60 3.27 3.40
CA PHE A 163 20.53 1.83 3.16
C PHE A 163 21.78 1.11 3.68
N ARG A 164 21.68 -0.20 3.91
CA ARG A 164 22.83 -1.05 4.28
C ARG A 164 23.77 -1.24 3.09
N GLU A 165 25.07 -1.03 3.30
CA GLU A 165 26.10 -1.01 2.25
C GLU A 165 26.16 -2.28 1.41
N ASP A 166 26.07 -3.45 2.03
CA ASP A 166 26.22 -4.77 1.42
C ASP A 166 24.91 -5.35 0.85
N SER A 167 23.82 -4.60 0.89
CA SER A 167 22.50 -5.01 0.36
C SER A 167 22.18 -4.29 -0.96
N SER A 168 22.27 -5.03 -2.07
CA SER A 168 21.90 -4.50 -3.40
C SER A 168 20.41 -4.16 -3.50
N SER A 169 19.54 -4.97 -2.89
CA SER A 169 18.08 -4.72 -2.87
C SER A 169 17.74 -3.47 -2.07
N SER A 170 18.33 -3.29 -0.89
CA SER A 170 18.16 -2.07 -0.08
C SER A 170 18.66 -0.82 -0.81
N ARG A 171 19.79 -0.93 -1.51
CA ARG A 171 20.31 0.17 -2.34
C ARG A 171 19.34 0.54 -3.46
N THR A 172 18.79 -0.44 -4.19
CA THR A 172 17.85 -0.20 -5.27
C THR A 172 16.57 0.45 -4.75
N LEU A 173 16.02 -0.03 -3.64
CA LEU A 173 14.88 0.57 -2.94
C LEU A 173 15.18 2.02 -2.52
N ALA A 174 16.33 2.26 -1.89
CA ALA A 174 16.74 3.59 -1.45
C ALA A 174 16.88 4.58 -2.61
N CYS A 175 17.50 4.15 -3.71
CA CYS A 175 17.63 4.99 -4.90
C CYS A 175 16.28 5.33 -5.53
N ALA A 176 15.34 4.38 -5.59
CA ALA A 176 14.00 4.61 -6.12
C ALA A 176 13.22 5.64 -5.27
N ILE A 177 13.22 5.47 -3.94
CA ILE A 177 12.58 6.42 -3.02
C ILE A 177 13.26 7.79 -3.07
N GLN A 178 14.60 7.83 -3.05
CA GLN A 178 15.33 9.11 -3.11
C GLN A 178 15.04 9.88 -4.41
N THR A 179 14.96 9.17 -5.54
CA THR A 179 14.61 9.77 -6.84
C THR A 179 13.20 10.37 -6.80
N ALA A 180 12.23 9.67 -6.22
CA ALA A 180 10.88 10.19 -6.04
C ALA A 180 10.87 11.44 -5.14
N LEU A 181 11.56 11.40 -4.00
CA LEU A 181 11.67 12.54 -3.08
C LEU A 181 12.36 13.76 -3.72
N ASN A 182 13.36 13.54 -4.57
CA ASN A 182 14.02 14.60 -5.32
C ASN A 182 13.11 15.28 -6.35
N SER A 183 12.00 14.65 -6.73
CA SER A 183 11.02 15.20 -7.67
C SER A 183 9.91 16.00 -6.99
N MET A 184 9.87 16.04 -5.66
CA MET A 184 8.89 16.83 -4.92
C MET A 184 9.09 18.34 -5.15
N PRO A 185 8.01 19.15 -5.21
CA PRO A 185 8.12 20.60 -5.35
C PRO A 185 8.92 21.27 -4.22
N GLU A 186 8.91 20.70 -3.03
CA GLU A 186 9.63 21.20 -1.84
C GLU A 186 11.11 20.81 -1.84
N CYS A 187 11.56 20.00 -2.79
CA CYS A 187 12.97 19.61 -2.91
C CYS A 187 13.81 20.79 -3.43
N VAL A 188 14.57 21.40 -2.53
CA VAL A 188 15.44 22.54 -2.88
C VAL A 188 16.77 22.09 -3.48
N ARG A 189 17.19 20.87 -3.17
CA ARG A 189 18.43 20.27 -3.63
C ARG A 189 18.29 18.75 -3.70
N THR A 190 18.61 18.19 -4.84
CA THR A 190 18.66 16.73 -5.00
C THR A 190 19.74 16.09 -4.13
N SER A 191 19.45 14.93 -3.60
CA SER A 191 20.36 14.10 -2.81
C SER A 191 20.51 12.73 -3.45
N GLU A 192 21.61 12.05 -3.14
CA GLU A 192 21.78 10.63 -3.45
C GLU A 192 21.45 9.81 -2.22
N ALA A 193 20.97 8.56 -2.40
CA ALA A 193 20.82 7.63 -1.29
C ALA A 193 22.20 7.32 -0.67
N LEU A 194 22.27 7.31 0.65
CA LEU A 194 23.53 7.16 1.39
C LEU A 194 23.61 5.80 2.10
N LYS A 195 24.82 5.32 2.26
CA LYS A 195 25.11 4.17 3.11
C LYS A 195 24.94 4.55 4.58
N GLY A 196 24.34 3.67 5.39
CA GLY A 196 24.16 3.88 6.81
C GLY A 196 24.34 2.58 7.59
N ASP A 197 25.00 2.68 8.75
CA ASP A 197 25.16 1.59 9.69
C ASP A 197 24.17 1.75 10.85
N TYR A 198 22.91 1.34 10.61
CA TYR A 198 21.84 1.43 11.59
C TYR A 198 21.31 0.05 11.92
N TYR A 199 20.94 -0.16 13.17
CA TYR A 199 20.45 -1.46 13.64
C TYR A 199 19.28 -1.98 12.81
N VAL A 200 18.28 -1.13 12.50
CA VAL A 200 17.08 -1.51 11.75
C VAL A 200 17.41 -1.92 10.31
N LEU A 201 18.47 -1.39 9.72
CA LEU A 201 18.94 -1.78 8.39
C LEU A 201 19.70 -3.12 8.41
N ASN A 202 20.29 -3.48 9.56
CA ASN A 202 21.17 -4.65 9.72
C ASN A 202 20.47 -5.83 10.40
N CYS A 203 19.24 -5.66 10.88
CA CYS A 203 18.56 -6.70 11.66
C CYS A 203 17.91 -7.79 10.82
N SER A 204 17.88 -7.66 9.48
CA SER A 204 17.32 -8.63 8.55
C SER A 204 17.95 -8.53 7.16
N ASP A 205 17.68 -9.51 6.30
CA ASP A 205 18.12 -9.51 4.89
C ASP A 205 17.07 -8.95 3.92
N TYR A 206 15.93 -8.48 4.43
CA TYR A 206 14.92 -7.83 3.60
C TYR A 206 15.41 -6.47 3.09
N ALA A 207 14.90 -6.06 1.92
CA ALA A 207 15.16 -4.70 1.41
C ALA A 207 14.67 -3.67 2.42
N SER A 208 15.61 -2.96 3.06
CA SER A 208 15.35 -2.07 4.19
C SER A 208 15.98 -0.70 3.98
N VAL A 209 15.23 0.36 4.30
CA VAL A 209 15.69 1.74 4.24
C VAL A 209 15.29 2.54 5.48
N ILE A 210 16.09 3.56 5.81
CA ILE A 210 15.66 4.66 6.66
C ILE A 210 15.41 5.87 5.78
N VAL A 211 14.24 6.49 5.93
CA VAL A 211 13.88 7.73 5.27
C VAL A 211 13.88 8.85 6.32
N GLU A 212 14.93 9.67 6.28
CA GLU A 212 14.99 10.94 7.00
C GLU A 212 14.23 11.98 6.18
N CYS A 213 13.01 12.29 6.60
CA CYS A 213 12.06 13.04 5.79
C CYS A 213 12.33 14.56 5.72
N GLY A 214 13.20 15.06 6.58
CA GLY A 214 13.65 16.44 6.67
C GLY A 214 14.36 16.69 7.98
N PHE A 215 14.84 17.92 8.18
CA PHE A 215 15.64 18.27 9.34
C PHE A 215 14.84 19.09 10.36
N LEU A 216 14.61 18.54 11.56
CA LEU A 216 13.97 19.27 12.66
C LEU A 216 14.88 20.39 13.26
N SER A 217 16.13 20.46 12.82
CA SER A 217 17.03 21.58 13.07
C SER A 217 16.89 22.75 12.09
N ASN A 218 16.16 22.57 10.98
CA ASN A 218 15.90 23.59 9.97
C ASN A 218 14.45 24.09 10.09
N ALA A 219 14.25 25.40 10.19
CA ALA A 219 12.94 25.99 10.47
C ALA A 219 11.93 25.78 9.31
N GLU A 220 12.40 25.72 8.05
CA GLU A 220 11.52 25.51 6.89
C GLU A 220 11.09 24.05 6.77
N ASP A 221 12.02 23.08 6.97
CA ASP A 221 11.68 21.67 7.00
C ASP A 221 10.75 21.35 8.19
N GLU A 222 11.04 21.90 9.38
CA GLU A 222 10.20 21.73 10.56
C GLU A 222 8.79 22.26 10.31
N ALA A 223 8.66 23.47 9.73
CA ALA A 223 7.35 24.05 9.40
C ALA A 223 6.55 23.19 8.42
N LEU A 224 7.20 22.52 7.47
CA LEU A 224 6.56 21.58 6.55
C LEU A 224 6.16 20.28 7.27
N LEU A 225 7.08 19.66 8.00
CA LEU A 225 6.91 18.35 8.65
C LEU A 225 5.77 18.31 9.68
N VAL A 226 5.47 19.43 10.34
CA VAL A 226 4.33 19.52 11.28
C VAL A 226 2.99 19.64 10.58
N THR A 227 2.94 19.88 9.26
CA THR A 227 1.69 19.97 8.50
C THR A 227 1.24 18.61 7.99
N GLU A 228 -0.06 18.31 8.09
CA GLU A 228 -0.65 17.09 7.57
C GLU A 228 -0.48 16.97 6.05
N GLY A 229 -0.75 18.04 5.30
CA GLY A 229 -0.66 18.04 3.85
C GLY A 229 0.74 17.71 3.32
N TYR A 230 1.81 18.14 4.01
CA TYR A 230 3.16 17.76 3.61
C TYR A 230 3.49 16.31 3.95
N ARG A 231 3.06 15.83 5.12
CA ARG A 231 3.21 14.41 5.49
C ARG A 231 2.47 13.48 4.54
N GLN A 232 1.29 13.90 4.06
CA GLN A 232 0.55 13.16 3.04
C GLN A 232 1.33 13.06 1.73
N ARG A 233 1.86 14.17 1.22
CA ARG A 233 2.70 14.17 0.00
C ARG A 233 3.99 13.35 0.16
N LEU A 234 4.60 13.37 1.34
CA LEU A 234 5.74 12.49 1.64
C LEU A 234 5.33 11.01 1.57
N ALA A 235 4.18 10.66 2.15
CA ALA A 235 3.67 9.29 2.12
C ALA A 235 3.40 8.81 0.69
N GLU A 236 2.68 9.59 -0.12
CA GLU A 236 2.44 9.32 -1.54
C GLU A 236 3.76 9.13 -2.30
N THR A 237 4.74 9.99 -2.06
CA THR A 237 6.04 9.97 -2.75
C THR A 237 6.88 8.75 -2.35
N ILE A 238 6.94 8.40 -1.06
CA ILE A 238 7.66 7.23 -0.56
C ILE A 238 6.98 5.96 -1.07
N CYS A 239 5.65 5.90 -1.06
CA CYS A 239 4.89 4.80 -1.64
C CYS A 239 5.21 4.64 -3.13
N ALA A 240 5.12 5.69 -3.93
CA ALA A 240 5.42 5.66 -5.37
C ALA A 240 6.85 5.16 -5.65
N GLY A 241 7.86 5.62 -4.90
CA GLY A 241 9.24 5.14 -5.03
C GLY A 241 9.38 3.65 -4.68
N THR A 242 8.66 3.18 -3.66
CA THR A 242 8.65 1.77 -3.27
C THR A 242 7.96 0.90 -4.33
N LEU A 243 6.85 1.36 -4.90
CA LEU A 243 6.15 0.66 -5.98
C LEU A 243 7.03 0.52 -7.23
N ALA A 244 7.78 1.57 -7.58
CA ALA A 244 8.74 1.52 -8.69
C ALA A 244 9.83 0.46 -8.47
N PHE A 245 10.35 0.33 -7.25
CA PHE A 245 11.29 -0.74 -6.87
C PHE A 245 10.67 -2.13 -7.03
N LEU A 246 9.47 -2.36 -6.49
CA LEU A 246 8.79 -3.66 -6.53
C LEU A 246 8.44 -4.08 -7.96
N ALA A 247 8.01 -3.14 -8.80
CA ALA A 247 7.72 -3.41 -10.21
C ALA A 247 8.98 -3.82 -10.99
N ALA A 248 10.12 -3.18 -10.75
CA ALA A 248 11.39 -3.55 -11.36
C ALA A 248 11.86 -4.94 -10.93
N ALA A 249 11.69 -5.30 -9.64
CA ALA A 249 12.04 -6.62 -9.11
C ALA A 249 11.17 -7.75 -9.67
N SER A 250 9.92 -7.47 -10.04
CA SER A 250 9.01 -8.47 -10.64
C SER A 250 9.29 -8.73 -12.12
N SER A 251 10.10 -7.90 -12.77
CA SER A 251 10.41 -7.96 -14.21
C SER A 251 11.78 -8.60 -14.49
N SER A 252 12.54 -8.93 -13.44
CA SER A 252 13.87 -9.54 -13.48
C SER A 252 13.83 -11.03 -13.19
#